data_618a7260b8a4eda8ab48af25f318deed
#
_entry.id   618a7260b8a4eda8ab48af25f318deed
#
_cell.length_a   1.000
_cell.length_b   1.000
_cell.length_c   1.000
_cell.angle_alpha   90.00
_cell.angle_beta   90.00
_cell.angle_gamma   90.00
#
_symmetry.space_group_name_H-M   'P 1'
#
loop_
_entity.id
_entity.type
_entity.pdbx_description
1 polymer ?
#
loop_
_entity_poly.entity_id
_entity_poly.type
_entity_poly.pdbx_seq_one_letter_code
_entity_poly.pdbx_strand_id
1 'polypeptide(L)'
;EGRRRLPELPFTAGDALHLPFADHTFDAVTISFGLRNVVDTEAALREMRRVTRPGGRLVICEFSRPSHELFRTVYLEYLMKYLPQVAEKVASNPEAYVYLAESIREWPDQEELSHIIARAGWVDVQWRNLTGGIVALHRAVRL
;
A
#
# COMPACT_ATOMS: atom_id res chain seq x y z
N GLU A 1 13.48 15.71 0.52
CA GLU A 1 12.90 15.87 1.88
C GLU A 1 13.47 14.83 2.83
N GLY A 2 13.29 13.51 2.57
CA GLY A 2 13.73 12.46 3.49
C GLY A 2 15.22 12.55 3.85
N ARG A 3 16.07 12.74 2.86
CA ARG A 3 17.53 12.90 3.05
C ARG A 3 17.90 14.12 3.90
N ARG A 4 17.09 15.17 3.90
CA ARG A 4 17.30 16.36 4.76
C ARG A 4 16.89 16.12 6.22
N ARG A 5 15.85 15.29 6.44
CA ARG A 5 15.33 14.99 7.79
C ARG A 5 16.16 13.91 8.50
N LEU A 6 16.61 12.92 7.76
CA LEU A 6 17.31 11.73 8.28
C LEU A 6 18.54 11.45 7.39
N PRO A 7 19.61 12.26 7.47
CA PRO A 7 20.76 12.16 6.58
C PRO A 7 21.56 10.85 6.76
N GLU A 8 21.40 10.19 7.90
CA GLU A 8 22.03 8.91 8.22
C GLU A 8 21.39 7.70 7.50
N LEU A 9 20.20 7.87 6.93
CA LEU A 9 19.54 6.79 6.19
C LEU A 9 19.97 6.78 4.72
N PRO A 10 20.20 5.60 4.14
CA PRO A 10 20.59 5.45 2.74
C PRO A 10 19.36 5.60 1.81
N PHE A 11 18.98 6.84 1.51
CA PHE A 11 17.92 7.11 0.54
C PHE A 11 18.41 6.91 -0.88
N THR A 12 17.70 6.09 -1.66
CA THR A 12 17.94 5.86 -3.08
C THR A 12 16.71 6.31 -3.87
N ALA A 13 16.91 7.05 -4.95
CA ALA A 13 15.84 7.35 -5.91
C ALA A 13 15.64 6.13 -6.82
N GLY A 14 14.39 5.75 -7.05
CA GLY A 14 14.06 4.60 -7.90
C GLY A 14 12.59 4.59 -8.29
N ASP A 15 12.29 3.86 -9.36
CA ASP A 15 10.95 3.51 -9.76
C ASP A 15 10.56 2.18 -9.08
N ALA A 16 9.34 2.10 -8.52
CA ALA A 16 8.86 0.89 -7.89
C ALA A 16 8.70 -0.29 -8.87
N LEU A 17 8.59 0.00 -10.17
CA LEU A 17 8.55 -1.00 -11.24
C LEU A 17 9.95 -1.45 -11.71
N HIS A 18 10.99 -0.68 -11.35
CA HIS A 18 12.39 -0.94 -11.74
C HIS A 18 13.32 -0.47 -10.62
N LEU A 19 13.39 -1.25 -9.54
CA LEU A 19 14.20 -0.91 -8.38
C LEU A 19 15.70 -0.99 -8.71
N PRO A 20 16.52 0.02 -8.37
CA PRO A 20 17.95 0.07 -8.71
C PRO A 20 18.79 -0.81 -7.77
N PHE A 21 18.36 -2.03 -7.53
CA PHE A 21 19.03 -3.01 -6.69
C PHE A 21 19.17 -4.34 -7.42
N ALA A 22 20.23 -5.08 -7.12
CA ALA A 22 20.43 -6.43 -7.64
C ALA A 22 19.35 -7.40 -7.07
N ASP A 23 19.21 -8.55 -7.73
CA ASP A 23 18.38 -9.63 -7.23
C ASP A 23 18.85 -10.07 -5.85
N HIS A 24 17.92 -10.51 -5.01
CA HIS A 24 18.22 -11.12 -3.71
C HIS A 24 19.05 -10.23 -2.76
N THR A 25 18.82 -8.92 -2.79
CA THR A 25 19.57 -7.96 -1.97
C THR A 25 19.06 -7.89 -0.53
N PHE A 26 17.73 -7.94 -0.33
CA PHE A 26 17.10 -7.64 0.94
C PHE A 26 16.49 -8.85 1.62
N ASP A 27 16.51 -8.88 2.95
CA ASP A 27 15.85 -9.90 3.76
C ASP A 27 14.35 -9.61 3.94
N ALA A 28 13.97 -8.34 3.78
CA ALA A 28 12.57 -7.92 3.80
C ALA A 28 12.36 -6.67 2.95
N VAL A 29 11.17 -6.54 2.39
CA VAL A 29 10.68 -5.33 1.72
C VAL A 29 9.36 -4.91 2.35
N THR A 30 9.23 -3.63 2.63
CA THR A 30 8.01 -3.06 3.20
C THR A 30 7.52 -1.88 2.36
N ILE A 31 6.20 -1.74 2.27
CA ILE A 31 5.58 -0.56 1.68
C ILE A 31 4.37 -0.13 2.52
N SER A 32 4.27 1.17 2.81
CA SER A 32 3.21 1.74 3.63
C SER A 32 2.58 2.91 2.92
N PHE A 33 1.26 2.81 2.68
CA PHE A 33 0.42 3.83 2.04
C PHE A 33 0.92 4.35 0.68
N GLY A 34 1.68 3.51 -0.04
CA GLY A 34 2.29 3.85 -1.31
C GLY A 34 1.88 2.95 -2.47
N LEU A 35 1.49 1.70 -2.19
CA LEU A 35 1.26 0.70 -3.22
C LEU A 35 0.08 1.06 -4.14
N ARG A 36 -0.98 1.66 -3.60
CA ARG A 36 -2.15 2.09 -4.37
C ARG A 36 -1.84 3.18 -5.41
N ASN A 37 -0.71 3.90 -5.26
CA ASN A 37 -0.30 4.95 -6.18
C ASN A 37 0.61 4.43 -7.31
N VAL A 38 0.93 3.15 -7.31
CA VAL A 38 1.75 2.53 -8.36
C VAL A 38 0.87 2.14 -9.54
N VAL A 39 1.30 2.46 -10.75
CA VAL A 39 0.52 2.25 -11.98
C VAL A 39 0.22 0.78 -12.24
N ASP A 40 1.17 -0.11 -11.93
CA ASP A 40 1.02 -1.57 -12.05
C ASP A 40 1.43 -2.23 -10.72
N THR A 41 0.43 -2.50 -9.90
CA THR A 41 0.61 -3.11 -8.57
C THR A 41 1.28 -4.48 -8.65
N GLU A 42 0.88 -5.31 -9.60
CA GLU A 42 1.43 -6.67 -9.73
C GLU A 42 2.88 -6.65 -10.22
N ALA A 43 3.22 -5.78 -11.16
CA ALA A 43 4.60 -5.58 -11.60
C ALA A 43 5.50 -5.07 -10.47
N ALA A 44 5.03 -4.10 -9.67
CA ALA A 44 5.77 -3.62 -8.50
C ALA A 44 6.01 -4.75 -7.48
N LEU A 45 5.03 -5.60 -7.23
CA LEU A 45 5.16 -6.73 -6.32
C LEU A 45 6.13 -7.79 -6.85
N ARG A 46 6.18 -8.03 -8.16
CA ARG A 46 7.21 -8.89 -8.79
C ARG A 46 8.60 -8.28 -8.63
N GLU A 47 8.73 -6.97 -8.78
CA GLU A 47 10.00 -6.27 -8.64
C GLU A 47 10.48 -6.28 -7.17
N MET A 48 9.58 -6.06 -6.21
CA MET A 48 9.87 -6.25 -4.79
C MET A 48 10.31 -7.69 -4.50
N ARG A 49 9.68 -8.68 -5.15
CA ARG A 49 10.07 -10.08 -5.02
C ARG A 49 11.47 -10.32 -5.60
N ARG A 50 11.80 -9.75 -6.75
CA ARG A 50 13.12 -9.89 -7.40
C ARG A 50 14.24 -9.48 -6.45
N VAL A 51 14.10 -8.32 -5.79
CA VAL A 51 15.14 -7.79 -4.89
C VAL A 51 15.15 -8.44 -3.51
N THR A 52 14.12 -9.19 -3.13
CA THR A 52 14.05 -9.92 -1.85
C THR A 52 14.75 -11.28 -1.98
N ARG A 53 15.48 -11.71 -0.97
CA ARG A 53 16.14 -13.04 -0.92
C ARG A 53 15.12 -14.17 -0.76
N PRO A 54 15.42 -15.40 -1.21
CA PRO A 54 14.66 -16.58 -0.80
C PRO A 54 14.54 -16.66 0.74
N GLY A 55 13.35 -16.96 1.24
CA GLY A 55 13.01 -16.89 2.67
C GLY A 55 12.70 -15.47 3.19
N GLY A 56 12.94 -14.46 2.39
CA GLY A 56 12.67 -13.06 2.75
C GLY A 56 11.18 -12.72 2.77
N ARG A 57 10.85 -11.58 3.34
CA ARG A 57 9.46 -11.20 3.67
C ARG A 57 9.01 -9.94 2.94
N LEU A 58 7.74 -9.94 2.58
CA LEU A 58 6.99 -8.75 2.18
C LEU A 58 6.05 -8.34 3.30
N VAL A 59 5.97 -7.03 3.59
CA VAL A 59 4.95 -6.45 4.45
C VAL A 59 4.36 -5.22 3.77
N ILE A 60 3.04 -5.23 3.60
CA ILE A 60 2.27 -4.13 3.02
C ILE A 60 1.33 -3.59 4.09
N CYS A 61 1.39 -2.30 4.35
CA CYS A 61 0.40 -1.57 5.14
C CYS A 61 -0.34 -0.62 4.20
N GLU A 62 -1.62 -0.86 3.96
CA GLU A 62 -2.38 -0.04 3.01
C GLU A 62 -3.84 0.08 3.45
N PHE A 63 -4.52 1.11 2.93
CA PHE A 63 -5.96 1.21 3.05
C PHE A 63 -6.64 -0.04 2.52
N SER A 64 -7.81 -0.33 3.06
CA SER A 64 -8.62 -1.47 2.65
C SER A 64 -10.09 -1.20 2.91
N ARG A 65 -10.94 -2.20 2.79
CA ARG A 65 -12.38 -2.06 3.01
C ARG A 65 -12.77 -2.56 4.39
N PRO A 66 -13.54 -1.78 5.17
CA PRO A 66 -14.06 -2.24 6.45
C PRO A 66 -14.83 -3.56 6.31
N SER A 67 -14.56 -4.48 7.23
CA SER A 67 -15.15 -5.83 7.20
C SER A 67 -16.64 -5.86 7.58
N HIS A 68 -17.11 -4.86 8.33
CA HIS A 68 -18.51 -4.72 8.74
C HIS A 68 -19.28 -3.87 7.72
N GLU A 69 -20.35 -4.40 7.15
CA GLU A 69 -21.12 -3.77 6.08
C GLU A 69 -21.66 -2.38 6.43
N LEU A 70 -22.28 -2.24 7.61
CA LEU A 70 -22.80 -0.96 8.08
C LEU A 70 -21.66 0.07 8.27
N PHE A 71 -20.55 -0.35 8.87
CA PHE A 71 -19.39 0.51 9.05
C PHE A 71 -18.76 0.89 7.72
N ARG A 72 -18.69 -0.02 6.75
CA ARG A 72 -18.19 0.23 5.39
C ARG A 72 -19.03 1.30 4.70
N THR A 73 -20.36 1.22 4.77
CA THR A 73 -21.27 2.21 4.17
C THR A 73 -21.03 3.61 4.74
N VAL A 74 -21.00 3.74 6.06
CA VAL A 74 -20.73 5.02 6.75
C VAL A 74 -19.33 5.55 6.42
N TYR A 75 -18.33 4.69 6.40
CA TYR A 75 -16.95 5.07 6.08
C TYR A 75 -16.79 5.56 4.64
N LEU A 76 -17.38 4.87 3.66
CA LEU A 76 -17.34 5.29 2.26
C LEU A 76 -18.11 6.60 2.03
N GLU A 77 -19.27 6.76 2.69
CA GLU A 77 -20.03 8.01 2.64
C GLU A 77 -19.20 9.17 3.23
N TYR A 78 -18.53 8.95 4.36
CA TYR A 78 -17.62 9.93 4.96
C TYR A 78 -16.49 10.31 4.00
N LEU A 79 -15.78 9.33 3.42
CA LEU A 79 -14.68 9.57 2.49
C LEU A 79 -15.11 10.35 1.25
N MET A 80 -16.25 9.98 0.65
CA MET A 80 -16.64 10.53 -0.63
C MET A 80 -17.38 11.85 -0.51
N LYS A 81 -18.11 12.07 0.58
CA LYS A 81 -19.00 13.21 0.73
C LYS A 81 -18.48 14.27 1.70
N TYR A 82 -17.99 13.85 2.85
CA TYR A 82 -17.62 14.79 3.91
C TYR A 82 -16.15 15.18 3.88
N LEU A 83 -15.23 14.25 3.62
CA LEU A 83 -13.80 14.54 3.62
C LEU A 83 -13.42 15.62 2.60
N PRO A 84 -13.87 15.61 1.33
CA PRO A 84 -13.58 16.67 0.38
C PRO A 84 -14.09 18.03 0.82
N GLN A 85 -15.34 18.11 1.35
CA GLN A 85 -15.94 19.37 1.81
C GLN A 85 -15.19 19.98 3.01
N VAL A 86 -14.70 19.16 3.91
CA VAL A 86 -13.86 19.62 5.03
C VAL A 86 -12.51 20.07 4.50
N ALA A 87 -11.92 19.33 3.58
CA ALA A 87 -10.62 19.66 2.98
C ALA A 87 -10.64 20.99 2.23
N GLU A 88 -11.71 21.30 1.51
CA GLU A 88 -11.89 22.61 0.83
C GLU A 88 -11.80 23.80 1.79
N LYS A 89 -12.20 23.60 3.06
CA LYS A 89 -12.25 24.69 4.06
C LYS A 89 -10.96 24.84 4.87
N VAL A 90 -10.20 23.77 5.05
CA VAL A 90 -9.09 23.76 6.01
C VAL A 90 -7.76 23.28 5.43
N ALA A 91 -7.75 22.66 4.26
CA ALA A 91 -6.54 22.12 3.67
C ALA A 91 -5.88 23.07 2.68
N SER A 92 -4.55 23.10 2.68
CA SER A 92 -3.76 23.83 1.69
C SER A 92 -3.80 23.22 0.28
N ASN A 93 -4.22 21.95 0.16
CA ASN A 93 -4.38 21.26 -1.12
C ASN A 93 -5.61 20.32 -1.05
N PRO A 94 -6.83 20.82 -1.32
CA PRO A 94 -8.06 20.03 -1.30
C PRO A 94 -8.08 18.88 -2.32
N GLU A 95 -7.48 19.06 -3.50
CA GLU A 95 -7.44 18.05 -4.56
C GLU A 95 -6.73 16.75 -4.10
N ALA A 96 -5.73 16.87 -3.23
CA ALA A 96 -5.06 15.70 -2.67
C ALA A 96 -6.00 14.81 -1.83
N TYR A 97 -7.01 15.39 -1.19
CA TYR A 97 -8.00 14.64 -0.41
C TYR A 97 -9.07 13.99 -1.30
N VAL A 98 -9.43 14.63 -2.41
CA VAL A 98 -10.30 14.02 -3.43
C VAL A 98 -9.59 12.80 -4.01
N TYR A 99 -8.35 12.98 -4.46
CA TYR A 99 -7.52 11.87 -4.95
C TYR A 99 -7.38 10.74 -3.93
N LEU A 100 -7.16 11.07 -2.66
CA LEU A 100 -7.08 10.08 -1.58
C LEU A 100 -8.36 9.25 -1.48
N ALA A 101 -9.53 9.92 -1.46
CA ALA A 101 -10.82 9.25 -1.36
C ALA A 101 -11.09 8.33 -2.57
N GLU A 102 -10.81 8.80 -3.78
CA GLU A 102 -10.98 8.04 -5.02
C GLU A 102 -10.03 6.83 -5.06
N SER A 103 -8.76 7.04 -4.76
CA SER A 103 -7.76 5.97 -4.74
C SER A 103 -8.07 4.87 -3.71
N ILE A 104 -8.64 5.22 -2.55
CA ILE A 104 -9.09 4.24 -1.55
C ILE A 104 -10.33 3.48 -2.06
N ARG A 105 -11.27 4.16 -2.69
CA ARG A 105 -12.49 3.53 -3.21
C ARG A 105 -12.19 2.50 -4.30
N GLU A 106 -11.23 2.78 -5.16
CA GLU A 106 -10.84 1.92 -6.29
C GLU A 106 -9.87 0.81 -5.88
N TRP A 107 -9.26 0.94 -4.70
CA TRP A 107 -8.29 -0.02 -4.21
C TRP A 107 -8.94 -1.37 -3.86
N PRO A 108 -8.28 -2.49 -4.18
CA PRO A 108 -8.79 -3.83 -3.85
C PRO A 108 -8.99 -4.02 -2.33
N ASP A 109 -9.92 -4.89 -1.99
CA ASP A 109 -10.07 -5.33 -0.61
C ASP A 109 -8.95 -6.30 -0.17
N GLN A 110 -9.03 -6.80 1.05
CA GLN A 110 -8.00 -7.65 1.64
C GLN A 110 -7.78 -8.95 0.86
N GLU A 111 -8.85 -9.60 0.41
CA GLU A 111 -8.77 -10.86 -0.31
C GLU A 111 -8.29 -10.66 -1.74
N GLU A 112 -8.82 -9.66 -2.43
CA GLU A 112 -8.39 -9.28 -3.77
C GLU A 112 -6.90 -8.93 -3.82
N LEU A 113 -6.41 -8.13 -2.84
CA LEU A 113 -4.98 -7.81 -2.74
C LEU A 113 -4.13 -9.05 -2.45
N SER A 114 -4.62 -9.98 -1.61
CA SER A 114 -3.93 -11.25 -1.36
C SER A 114 -3.77 -12.08 -2.63
N HIS A 115 -4.77 -12.11 -3.49
CA HIS A 115 -4.68 -12.78 -4.79
C HIS A 115 -3.66 -12.10 -5.72
N ILE A 116 -3.60 -10.76 -5.72
CA ILE A 116 -2.61 -10.03 -6.51
C ILE A 116 -1.18 -10.34 -6.02
N ILE A 117 -0.97 -10.36 -4.70
CA ILE A 117 0.31 -10.73 -4.08
C ILE A 117 0.73 -12.15 -4.48
N ALA A 118 -0.22 -13.09 -4.42
CA ALA A 118 0.05 -14.49 -4.80
C ALA A 118 0.39 -14.63 -6.30
N ARG A 119 -0.33 -13.92 -7.20
CA ARG A 119 -0.01 -13.92 -8.64
C ARG A 119 1.36 -13.32 -8.94
N ALA A 120 1.82 -12.39 -8.11
CA ALA A 120 3.18 -11.85 -8.22
C ALA A 120 4.28 -12.82 -7.75
N GLY A 121 3.91 -14.04 -7.32
CA GLY A 121 4.81 -15.13 -6.98
C GLY A 121 5.18 -15.20 -5.49
N TRP A 122 4.54 -14.42 -4.64
CA TRP A 122 4.69 -14.53 -3.20
C TRP A 122 3.84 -15.66 -2.64
N VAL A 123 4.27 -16.29 -1.54
CA VAL A 123 3.58 -17.40 -0.88
C VAL A 123 3.28 -17.09 0.59
N ASP A 124 2.48 -17.94 1.22
CA ASP A 124 2.02 -17.76 2.61
C ASP A 124 1.44 -16.36 2.85
N VAL A 125 0.58 -15.93 1.93
CA VAL A 125 -0.07 -14.62 2.00
C VAL A 125 -1.09 -14.62 3.13
N GLN A 126 -0.92 -13.72 4.08
CA GLN A 126 -1.83 -13.56 5.21
C GLN A 126 -2.08 -12.08 5.43
N TRP A 127 -3.25 -11.73 5.99
CA TRP A 127 -3.53 -10.35 6.36
C TRP A 127 -4.15 -10.20 7.75
N ARG A 128 -4.04 -9.03 8.29
CA ARG A 128 -4.65 -8.60 9.54
C ARG A 128 -5.29 -7.23 9.38
N ASN A 129 -6.56 -7.13 9.74
CA ASN A 129 -7.28 -5.86 9.76
C ASN A 129 -6.83 -4.99 10.92
N LEU A 130 -6.69 -3.70 10.65
CA LEU A 130 -6.51 -2.64 11.64
C LEU A 130 -7.69 -1.68 11.53
N THR A 131 -8.08 -1.08 12.65
CA THR A 131 -9.16 -0.08 12.71
C THR A 131 -10.43 -0.54 11.97
N GLY A 132 -10.91 -1.75 12.30
CA GLY A 132 -12.13 -2.31 11.69
C GLY A 132 -12.03 -2.65 10.21
N GLY A 133 -10.82 -2.71 9.64
CA GLY A 133 -10.55 -3.00 8.24
C GLY A 133 -10.34 -1.77 7.35
N ILE A 134 -10.34 -0.55 7.91
CA ILE A 134 -9.95 0.67 7.17
C ILE A 134 -8.52 0.54 6.63
N VAL A 135 -7.65 -0.09 7.39
CA VAL A 135 -6.29 -0.44 7.02
C VAL A 135 -6.11 -1.95 7.18
N ALA A 136 -5.33 -2.55 6.31
CA ALA A 136 -4.89 -3.94 6.44
C ALA A 136 -3.38 -4.05 6.33
N LEU A 137 -2.81 -4.95 7.14
CA LEU A 137 -1.45 -5.42 6.99
C LEU A 137 -1.48 -6.74 6.25
N HIS A 138 -0.80 -6.80 5.09
CA HIS A 138 -0.52 -8.06 4.40
C HIS A 138 0.93 -8.44 4.63
N ARG A 139 1.17 -9.72 4.82
CA ARG A 139 2.51 -10.31 4.84
C ARG A 139 2.59 -11.47 3.87
N ALA A 140 3.74 -11.70 3.31
CA ALA A 140 4.02 -12.84 2.46
C ALA A 140 5.49 -13.22 2.52
N VAL A 141 5.84 -14.39 2.00
CA VAL A 141 7.19 -14.94 1.98
C VAL A 141 7.60 -15.19 0.53
N ARG A 142 8.87 -14.99 0.22
CA ARG A 142 9.49 -15.45 -1.02
C ARG A 142 10.05 -16.86 -0.82
N LEU A 143 9.63 -17.83 -1.63
CA LEU A 143 10.35 -19.10 -1.78
C LEU A 143 11.61 -18.91 -2.62
#